data_cec8a8c6b2ab2341fc5a16338c635372
#
_entry.id   cec8a8c6b2ab2341fc5a16338c635372
#
_cell.length_a   1.000
_cell.length_b   1.000
_cell.length_c   1.000
_cell.angle_alpha   90.00
_cell.angle_beta   90.00
_cell.angle_gamma   90.00
#
_symmetry.space_group_name_H-M   'P 1'
#
loop_
_entity.id
_entity.type
_entity.pdbx_description
1 polymer ?
#
loop_
_entity_poly.entity_id
_entity_poly.type
_entity_poly.pdbx_seq_one_letter_code
_entity_poly.pdbx_strand_id
1 'polypeptide(L)'
;MACPSMMVTVLRAALSRRSTRRSWGRTAAGTRHRLMAVVAGLLLLSACSGGVAAEQNPSQSDFGGVLPAQERVLAPEVTGTLLDGSEFRLTDWAGKVVVINFWGSWCGPCRVEAPELRAVYEATRASGVEFLGVDVKDQRQLAIAFEQRFGIEYPSIFDPRGEVALLFQNVPTNAIPTTLVIDRAGRVASVFPRPLREEDLLPVVTALAEEAA
;
A
#
# COMPACT_ATOMS: atom_id res chain seq x y z
N MET A 1 -53.16 0.33 -10.15
CA MET A 1 -53.00 1.41 -11.14
C MET A 1 -51.68 1.19 -11.85
N ALA A 2 -51.72 1.19 -13.16
CA ALA A 2 -50.85 0.51 -14.09
C ALA A 2 -49.50 1.19 -14.33
N CYS A 3 -48.47 0.36 -14.58
CA CYS A 3 -47.20 0.70 -15.30
C CYS A 3 -47.47 1.34 -16.69
N PRO A 4 -46.50 2.04 -17.24
CA PRO A 4 -46.11 1.65 -18.57
C PRO A 4 -44.60 1.41 -18.78
N SER A 5 -44.34 0.29 -19.41
CA SER A 5 -43.14 -0.06 -20.17
C SER A 5 -42.78 1.04 -21.19
N MET A 6 -41.48 1.35 -21.28
CA MET A 6 -40.91 1.98 -22.44
C MET A 6 -39.84 1.07 -23.09
N MET A 7 -40.25 0.53 -24.20
CA MET A 7 -39.57 -0.25 -25.20
C MET A 7 -38.62 0.67 -26.00
N VAL A 8 -37.31 0.42 -26.01
CA VAL A 8 -36.36 1.15 -26.87
C VAL A 8 -35.81 0.20 -27.94
N THR A 9 -36.09 0.56 -29.12
CA THR A 9 -35.87 -0.03 -30.43
C THR A 9 -34.38 -0.19 -30.75
N VAL A 10 -34.05 -1.40 -31.20
CA VAL A 10 -32.74 -1.76 -31.78
C VAL A 10 -32.70 -1.27 -33.25
N LEU A 11 -31.72 -0.44 -33.57
CA LEU A 11 -31.43 -0.06 -34.96
C LEU A 11 -30.17 -0.79 -35.44
N ARG A 12 -30.36 -1.80 -36.27
CA ARG A 12 -29.31 -2.45 -37.07
C ARG A 12 -29.02 -1.57 -38.29
N ALA A 13 -27.76 -1.24 -38.52
CA ALA A 13 -27.29 -0.75 -39.81
C ALA A 13 -26.18 -1.67 -40.32
N ALA A 14 -26.51 -2.45 -41.34
CA ALA A 14 -25.58 -3.17 -42.17
C ALA A 14 -25.29 -2.36 -43.45
N LEU A 15 -24.05 -2.24 -43.84
CA LEU A 15 -23.58 -1.84 -45.20
C LEU A 15 -22.06 -2.05 -45.16
N SER A 16 -21.45 -2.70 -45.99
CA SER A 16 -21.42 -3.06 -47.40
C SER A 16 -19.95 -3.28 -47.78
N ARG A 17 -19.70 -4.44 -48.30
CA ARG A 17 -18.40 -4.86 -48.88
C ARG A 17 -18.07 -4.01 -50.11
N ARG A 18 -16.83 -3.58 -50.27
CA ARG A 18 -16.22 -3.41 -51.58
C ARG A 18 -14.80 -3.94 -51.63
N SER A 19 -14.70 -5.05 -52.38
CA SER A 19 -13.50 -5.64 -52.94
C SER A 19 -12.95 -4.77 -54.04
N THR A 20 -11.65 -4.44 -54.00
CA THR A 20 -10.92 -4.07 -55.21
C THR A 20 -9.64 -4.87 -55.30
N ARG A 21 -9.68 -5.88 -56.14
CA ARG A 21 -8.50 -6.55 -56.69
C ARG A 21 -7.76 -5.55 -57.58
N ARG A 22 -6.46 -5.39 -57.38
CA ARG A 22 -5.55 -4.96 -58.48
C ARG A 22 -4.37 -5.94 -58.54
N SER A 23 -4.39 -6.71 -59.58
CA SER A 23 -3.27 -7.44 -60.15
C SER A 23 -2.37 -6.50 -60.94
N TRP A 24 -1.09 -6.66 -60.85
CA TRP A 24 -0.02 -6.27 -61.78
C TRP A 24 1.28 -6.62 -61.09
N GLY A 25 2.23 -7.32 -61.59
CA GLY A 25 2.77 -7.58 -62.90
C GLY A 25 4.24 -7.93 -62.60
N ARG A 26 4.69 -9.08 -63.05
CA ARG A 26 6.08 -9.55 -62.91
C ARG A 26 6.98 -8.71 -63.79
N THR A 27 8.10 -8.26 -63.22
CA THR A 27 9.32 -8.05 -64.01
C THR A 27 10.51 -8.57 -63.20
N ALA A 28 11.06 -9.66 -63.70
CA ALA A 28 12.33 -10.21 -63.25
C ALA A 28 13.44 -9.53 -64.03
N ALA A 29 14.37 -8.88 -63.37
CA ALA A 29 15.77 -8.71 -63.77
C ALA A 29 16.52 -7.82 -62.73
N GLY A 30 17.58 -8.31 -62.13
CA GLY A 30 18.47 -7.48 -61.31
C GLY A 30 18.94 -8.08 -59.98
N THR A 31 19.13 -9.42 -59.95
CA THR A 31 19.41 -10.16 -58.72
C THR A 31 20.89 -10.54 -58.57
N ARG A 32 21.86 -9.68 -58.69
CA ARG A 32 23.23 -10.08 -58.35
C ARG A 32 24.10 -9.04 -57.62
N HIS A 33 23.70 -7.78 -57.53
CA HIS A 33 24.52 -6.74 -56.87
C HIS A 33 23.91 -6.15 -55.58
N ARG A 34 22.76 -6.63 -55.13
CA ARG A 34 22.09 -6.15 -53.90
C ARG A 34 22.33 -7.03 -52.65
N LEU A 35 22.91 -8.23 -52.83
CA LEU A 35 23.17 -9.16 -51.72
C LEU A 35 24.40 -8.85 -50.91
N MET A 36 25.37 -8.10 -51.47
CA MET A 36 26.59 -7.70 -50.70
C MET A 36 26.41 -6.44 -49.85
N ALA A 37 25.44 -5.60 -50.15
CA ALA A 37 25.20 -4.38 -49.37
C ALA A 37 24.32 -4.63 -48.11
N VAL A 38 23.56 -5.73 -48.09
CA VAL A 38 22.68 -6.05 -46.94
C VAL A 38 23.45 -6.75 -45.82
N VAL A 39 24.51 -7.51 -46.15
CA VAL A 39 25.31 -8.20 -45.14
C VAL A 39 26.25 -7.24 -44.38
N ALA A 40 26.72 -6.16 -45.01
CA ALA A 40 27.53 -5.12 -44.35
C ALA A 40 26.68 -4.20 -43.43
N GLY A 41 25.39 -4.05 -43.67
CA GLY A 41 24.48 -3.26 -42.85
C GLY A 41 24.00 -3.95 -41.58
N LEU A 42 23.99 -5.29 -41.54
CA LEU A 42 23.51 -6.05 -40.37
C LEU A 42 24.58 -6.21 -39.27
N LEU A 43 25.85 -5.92 -39.54
CA LEU A 43 26.94 -6.04 -38.56
C LEU A 43 27.19 -4.77 -37.74
N LEU A 44 26.52 -3.66 -38.03
CA LEU A 44 26.66 -2.42 -37.27
C LEU A 44 25.52 -2.11 -36.32
N LEU A 45 24.51 -2.99 -36.20
CA LEU A 45 23.34 -2.83 -35.29
C LEU A 45 23.45 -3.61 -33.97
N SER A 46 24.60 -4.27 -33.71
CA SER A 46 24.80 -5.08 -32.52
C SER A 46 25.50 -4.38 -31.35
N ALA A 47 25.69 -3.06 -31.38
CA ALA A 47 26.48 -2.34 -30.38
C ALA A 47 25.69 -1.32 -29.56
N CYS A 48 24.36 -1.47 -29.38
CA CYS A 48 23.57 -0.71 -28.42
C CYS A 48 22.61 -1.62 -27.65
N SER A 49 23.14 -2.73 -27.10
CA SER A 49 22.51 -3.38 -25.94
C SER A 49 23.06 -2.71 -24.68
N GLY A 50 22.89 -1.40 -24.60
CA GLY A 50 22.88 -0.69 -23.35
C GLY A 50 21.71 -1.25 -22.58
N GLY A 51 21.98 -2.10 -21.56
CA GLY A 51 20.99 -2.48 -20.57
C GLY A 51 20.41 -1.17 -20.05
N VAL A 52 19.19 -0.86 -20.41
CA VAL A 52 18.32 -0.02 -19.59
C VAL A 52 18.22 -0.82 -18.30
N ALA A 53 19.06 -0.48 -17.31
CA ALA A 53 18.72 -0.75 -15.94
C ALA A 53 17.29 -0.25 -15.83
N ALA A 54 16.34 -1.17 -15.68
CA ALA A 54 14.99 -0.80 -15.33
C ALA A 54 15.17 0.03 -14.06
N GLU A 55 15.01 1.34 -14.20
CA GLU A 55 14.84 2.25 -13.09
C GLU A 55 13.62 1.70 -12.38
N GLN A 56 13.88 0.85 -11.38
CA GLN A 56 12.86 0.39 -10.45
C GLN A 56 12.39 1.65 -9.76
N ASN A 57 11.26 2.14 -10.24
CA ASN A 57 10.58 3.25 -9.64
C ASN A 57 10.28 2.82 -8.19
N PRO A 58 10.91 3.40 -7.15
CA PRO A 58 10.72 2.98 -5.78
C PRO A 58 9.31 3.25 -5.25
N SER A 59 8.42 3.77 -6.08
CA SER A 59 7.05 4.16 -5.73
C SER A 59 6.03 3.02 -5.77
N GLN A 60 6.44 1.77 -6.04
CA GLN A 60 5.58 0.59 -5.90
C GLN A 60 6.25 -0.52 -5.09
N SER A 61 7.34 -0.20 -4.38
CA SER A 61 7.97 -1.12 -3.47
C SER A 61 7.03 -1.43 -2.31
N ASP A 62 6.45 -2.58 -2.39
CA ASP A 62 6.15 -3.48 -1.29
C ASP A 62 5.48 -2.85 -0.05
N PHE A 63 4.27 -2.33 -0.23
CA PHE A 63 3.37 -2.21 0.92
C PHE A 63 3.24 -3.61 1.55
N GLY A 64 3.75 -3.77 2.77
CA GLY A 64 3.70 -5.03 3.51
C GLY A 64 5.05 -5.74 3.70
N GLY A 65 6.16 -5.22 3.10
CA GLY A 65 7.51 -5.69 3.37
C GLY A 65 8.26 -4.83 4.39
N VAL A 66 9.36 -5.35 4.94
CA VAL A 66 10.30 -4.57 5.77
C VAL A 66 11.25 -3.81 4.84
N LEU A 67 11.23 -2.48 4.94
CA LEU A 67 12.16 -1.62 4.19
C LEU A 67 13.62 -1.89 4.62
N PRO A 68 14.58 -1.85 3.67
CA PRO A 68 15.99 -1.84 4.02
C PRO A 68 16.32 -0.71 4.99
N ALA A 69 17.18 -0.96 5.99
CA ALA A 69 17.44 0.01 7.06
C ALA A 69 17.88 1.41 6.58
N GLN A 70 18.60 1.48 5.46
CA GLN A 70 19.05 2.74 4.84
C GLN A 70 17.93 3.53 4.13
N GLU A 71 16.78 2.90 3.85
CA GLU A 71 15.62 3.52 3.19
C GLU A 71 14.57 4.00 4.19
N ARG A 72 14.71 3.59 5.47
CA ARG A 72 13.77 3.96 6.53
C ARG A 72 13.96 5.42 6.92
N VAL A 73 12.87 6.17 6.98
CA VAL A 73 12.84 7.57 7.41
C VAL A 73 12.39 7.69 8.86
N LEU A 74 12.89 8.68 9.58
CA LEU A 74 12.44 8.94 10.96
C LEU A 74 10.93 9.18 10.99
N ALA A 75 10.26 8.55 11.95
CA ALA A 75 8.87 8.86 12.26
C ALA A 75 8.76 10.29 12.81
N PRO A 76 7.67 11.00 12.51
CA PRO A 76 7.42 12.30 13.10
C PRO A 76 7.21 12.18 14.62
N GLU A 77 7.34 13.30 15.32
CA GLU A 77 6.94 13.36 16.72
C GLU A 77 5.42 13.23 16.82
N VAL A 78 4.94 12.14 17.43
CA VAL A 78 3.52 11.87 17.66
C VAL A 78 3.20 12.15 19.11
N THR A 79 2.24 13.02 19.34
CA THR A 79 1.67 13.31 20.66
C THR A 79 0.15 13.35 20.55
N GLY A 80 -0.55 13.11 21.64
CA GLY A 80 -2.01 13.20 21.65
C GLY A 80 -2.62 12.77 22.98
N THR A 81 -3.91 13.01 23.11
CA THR A 81 -4.70 12.56 24.26
C THR A 81 -5.30 11.19 23.98
N LEU A 82 -5.07 10.22 24.84
CA LEU A 82 -5.62 8.87 24.72
C LEU A 82 -7.15 8.85 24.97
N LEU A 83 -7.77 7.72 24.62
CA LEU A 83 -9.21 7.52 24.86
C LEU A 83 -9.58 7.58 26.37
N ASP A 84 -8.66 7.22 27.24
CA ASP A 84 -8.83 7.33 28.71
C ASP A 84 -8.61 8.76 29.25
N GLY A 85 -8.15 9.68 28.42
CA GLY A 85 -7.89 11.08 28.76
C GLY A 85 -6.45 11.38 29.18
N SER A 86 -5.57 10.39 29.28
CA SER A 86 -4.14 10.59 29.55
C SER A 86 -3.39 11.14 28.33
N GLU A 87 -2.23 11.73 28.54
CA GLU A 87 -1.36 12.23 27.47
C GLU A 87 -0.40 11.15 27.01
N PHE A 88 -0.13 11.13 25.71
CA PHE A 88 0.78 10.18 25.07
C PHE A 88 1.86 10.92 24.29
N ARG A 89 3.07 10.37 24.28
CA ARG A 89 4.19 10.79 23.44
C ARG A 89 4.91 9.56 22.89
N LEU A 90 5.11 9.51 21.59
CA LEU A 90 5.84 8.41 20.94
C LEU A 90 7.28 8.27 21.49
N THR A 91 7.89 9.37 21.88
CA THR A 91 9.24 9.39 22.47
C THR A 91 9.37 8.62 23.79
N ASP A 92 8.25 8.40 24.51
CA ASP A 92 8.24 7.61 25.74
C ASP A 92 8.48 6.11 25.46
N TRP A 93 8.34 5.71 24.19
CA TRP A 93 8.61 4.35 23.72
C TRP A 93 9.91 4.24 22.91
N ALA A 94 10.86 5.17 23.10
CA ALA A 94 12.16 5.10 22.43
C ALA A 94 12.85 3.76 22.66
N GLY A 95 13.43 3.19 21.61
CA GLY A 95 14.09 1.87 21.65
C GLY A 95 13.16 0.67 21.56
N LYS A 96 11.85 0.89 21.42
CA LYS A 96 10.85 -0.16 21.17
C LYS A 96 10.53 -0.26 19.69
N VAL A 97 10.06 -1.43 19.26
CA VAL A 97 9.32 -1.54 17.98
C VAL A 97 7.91 -1.05 18.25
N VAL A 98 7.40 -0.14 17.42
CA VAL A 98 6.07 0.43 17.63
C VAL A 98 5.19 0.17 16.40
N VAL A 99 4.03 -0.42 16.63
CA VAL A 99 2.97 -0.58 15.62
C VAL A 99 1.96 0.53 15.83
N ILE A 100 1.75 1.36 14.80
CA ILE A 100 0.71 2.41 14.82
C ILE A 100 -0.38 2.01 13.83
N ASN A 101 -1.62 1.84 14.32
CA ASN A 101 -2.78 1.51 13.50
C ASN A 101 -3.76 2.67 13.48
N PHE A 102 -4.06 3.21 12.28
CA PHE A 102 -5.09 4.21 12.06
C PHE A 102 -6.43 3.53 11.81
N TRP A 103 -7.42 3.80 12.66
CA TRP A 103 -8.71 3.13 12.66
C TRP A 103 -9.87 4.05 12.99
N GLY A 104 -11.09 3.53 12.97
CA GLY A 104 -12.29 4.21 13.45
C GLY A 104 -13.42 3.20 13.70
N SER A 105 -14.29 3.45 14.66
CA SER A 105 -15.39 2.53 14.99
C SER A 105 -16.40 2.34 13.85
N TRP A 106 -16.52 3.33 12.98
CA TRP A 106 -17.35 3.34 11.78
C TRP A 106 -16.74 2.57 10.60
N CYS A 107 -15.45 2.22 10.67
CA CYS A 107 -14.71 1.55 9.59
C CYS A 107 -15.00 0.04 9.61
N GLY A 108 -15.68 -0.45 8.59
CA GLY A 108 -16.01 -1.89 8.45
C GLY A 108 -14.77 -2.80 8.42
N PRO A 109 -13.78 -2.54 7.54
CA PRO A 109 -12.54 -3.30 7.48
C PRO A 109 -11.74 -3.29 8.78
N CYS A 110 -11.74 -2.17 9.54
CA CYS A 110 -11.05 -2.09 10.82
C CYS A 110 -11.62 -3.06 11.87
N ARG A 111 -12.93 -3.36 11.78
CA ARG A 111 -13.58 -4.37 12.64
C ARG A 111 -13.12 -5.79 12.32
N VAL A 112 -12.70 -6.04 11.10
CA VAL A 112 -12.21 -7.35 10.65
C VAL A 112 -10.78 -7.56 11.14
N GLU A 113 -9.93 -6.51 11.10
CA GLU A 113 -8.54 -6.63 11.52
C GLU A 113 -8.32 -6.52 13.04
N ALA A 114 -9.24 -5.91 13.80
CA ALA A 114 -9.06 -5.66 15.22
C ALA A 114 -8.69 -6.92 16.04
N PRO A 115 -9.34 -8.09 15.87
CA PRO A 115 -8.93 -9.31 16.56
C PRO A 115 -7.54 -9.82 16.14
N GLU A 116 -7.15 -9.60 14.89
CA GLU A 116 -5.84 -9.98 14.34
C GLU A 116 -4.72 -9.15 14.98
N LEU A 117 -4.90 -7.81 15.02
CA LEU A 117 -3.95 -6.91 15.67
C LEU A 117 -3.82 -7.20 17.16
N ARG A 118 -4.93 -7.50 17.84
CA ARG A 118 -4.90 -7.91 19.23
C ARG A 118 -4.06 -9.18 19.42
N ALA A 119 -4.23 -10.21 18.58
CA ALA A 119 -3.47 -11.44 18.66
C ALA A 119 -1.97 -11.19 18.51
N VAL A 120 -1.55 -10.33 17.55
CA VAL A 120 -0.14 -9.94 17.38
C VAL A 120 0.37 -9.20 18.61
N TYR A 121 -0.41 -8.25 19.17
CA TYR A 121 -0.05 -7.53 20.38
C TYR A 121 0.20 -8.50 21.56
N GLU A 122 -0.75 -9.40 21.83
CA GLU A 122 -0.63 -10.39 22.89
C GLU A 122 0.61 -11.28 22.74
N ALA A 123 0.93 -11.69 21.49
CA ALA A 123 2.08 -12.52 21.18
C ALA A 123 3.43 -11.80 21.33
N THR A 124 3.48 -10.46 21.15
CA THR A 124 4.74 -9.73 20.97
C THR A 124 5.06 -8.71 22.06
N ARG A 125 4.10 -8.31 22.90
CA ARG A 125 4.30 -7.29 23.95
C ARG A 125 5.45 -7.62 24.91
N ALA A 126 5.70 -8.90 25.20
CA ALA A 126 6.81 -9.32 26.04
C ALA A 126 8.19 -9.18 25.37
N SER A 127 8.23 -9.03 24.05
CA SER A 127 9.46 -8.88 23.25
C SER A 127 9.84 -7.42 22.97
N GLY A 128 9.16 -6.46 23.63
CA GLY A 128 9.43 -5.03 23.47
C GLY A 128 8.80 -4.45 22.21
N VAL A 129 7.66 -4.98 21.79
CA VAL A 129 6.79 -4.43 20.75
C VAL A 129 5.62 -3.74 21.44
N GLU A 130 5.40 -2.48 21.12
CA GLU A 130 4.29 -1.67 21.61
C GLU A 130 3.30 -1.39 20.49
N PHE A 131 2.02 -1.26 20.84
CA PHE A 131 0.96 -0.92 19.90
C PHE A 131 0.27 0.38 20.29
N LEU A 132 0.01 1.23 19.29
CA LEU A 132 -0.73 2.46 19.42
C LEU A 132 -1.85 2.47 18.38
N GLY A 133 -3.10 2.57 18.83
CA GLY A 133 -4.20 2.95 17.96
C GLY A 133 -4.23 4.46 17.75
N VAL A 134 -4.73 4.88 16.59
CA VAL A 134 -5.11 6.28 16.33
C VAL A 134 -6.53 6.26 15.81
N ASP A 135 -7.46 6.63 16.66
CA ASP A 135 -8.90 6.68 16.36
C ASP A 135 -9.23 7.98 15.65
N VAL A 136 -9.49 7.91 14.33
CA VAL A 136 -9.65 9.08 13.48
C VAL A 136 -11.11 9.36 13.13
N LYS A 137 -11.49 10.64 13.21
CA LYS A 137 -12.82 11.14 12.77
C LYS A 137 -13.99 10.40 13.41
N ASP A 138 -13.90 10.12 14.69
CA ASP A 138 -14.85 9.33 15.45
C ASP A 138 -15.42 10.10 16.66
N GLN A 139 -16.30 9.44 17.38
CA GLN A 139 -16.82 9.87 18.66
C GLN A 139 -16.18 9.03 19.77
N ARG A 140 -15.64 9.67 20.80
CA ARG A 140 -14.90 9.01 21.89
C ARG A 140 -15.64 7.80 22.48
N GLN A 141 -16.95 7.93 22.72
CA GLN A 141 -17.77 6.85 23.29
C GLN A 141 -17.89 5.64 22.34
N LEU A 142 -17.95 5.88 21.03
CA LEU A 142 -18.00 4.81 20.03
C LEU A 142 -16.65 4.11 19.90
N ALA A 143 -15.55 4.87 19.98
CA ALA A 143 -14.20 4.33 20.00
C ALA A 143 -13.96 3.47 21.24
N ILE A 144 -14.34 3.92 22.44
CA ILE A 144 -14.26 3.12 23.68
C ILE A 144 -15.09 1.85 23.58
N ALA A 145 -16.32 1.93 23.05
CA ALA A 145 -17.16 0.76 22.86
C ALA A 145 -16.57 -0.25 21.86
N PHE A 146 -15.88 0.24 20.84
CA PHE A 146 -15.14 -0.60 19.88
C PHE A 146 -14.00 -1.36 20.59
N GLU A 147 -13.11 -0.68 21.32
CA GLU A 147 -12.02 -1.31 22.06
C GLU A 147 -12.54 -2.38 23.01
N GLN A 148 -13.58 -2.06 23.79
CA GLN A 148 -14.21 -3.03 24.70
C GLN A 148 -14.77 -4.24 23.98
N ARG A 149 -15.44 -4.03 22.83
CA ARG A 149 -16.03 -5.11 22.04
C ARG A 149 -14.99 -6.06 21.47
N PHE A 150 -13.85 -5.55 20.99
CA PHE A 150 -12.81 -6.34 20.36
C PHE A 150 -11.69 -6.75 21.33
N GLY A 151 -11.76 -6.35 22.59
CA GLY A 151 -10.76 -6.66 23.62
C GLY A 151 -9.40 -6.03 23.32
N ILE A 152 -9.39 -4.80 22.81
CA ILE A 152 -8.16 -4.05 22.57
C ILE A 152 -7.63 -3.54 23.91
N GLU A 153 -6.40 -3.94 24.26
CA GLU A 153 -5.73 -3.59 25.52
C GLU A 153 -4.62 -2.55 25.34
N TYR A 154 -4.18 -2.31 24.10
CA TYR A 154 -3.19 -1.26 23.83
C TYR A 154 -3.86 0.12 23.73
N PRO A 155 -3.12 1.21 24.06
CA PRO A 155 -3.70 2.55 24.07
C PRO A 155 -4.04 3.05 22.67
N SER A 156 -5.04 3.95 22.60
CA SER A 156 -5.37 4.67 21.36
C SER A 156 -5.46 6.17 21.60
N ILE A 157 -4.83 6.96 20.72
CA ILE A 157 -5.02 8.40 20.63
C ILE A 157 -6.41 8.67 20.05
N PHE A 158 -7.16 9.57 20.66
CA PHE A 158 -8.39 10.11 20.12
C PHE A 158 -8.09 11.29 19.20
N ASP A 159 -8.17 11.09 17.91
CA ASP A 159 -7.87 12.08 16.86
C ASP A 159 -9.10 12.41 16.00
N PRO A 160 -10.10 13.12 16.55
CA PRO A 160 -11.36 13.42 15.85
C PRO A 160 -11.17 14.30 14.61
N ARG A 161 -10.03 14.96 14.46
CA ARG A 161 -9.71 15.81 13.30
C ARG A 161 -8.80 15.12 12.28
N GLY A 162 -8.19 14.00 12.63
CA GLY A 162 -7.27 13.26 11.75
C GLY A 162 -5.92 13.97 11.60
N GLU A 163 -5.47 14.68 12.63
CA GLU A 163 -4.23 15.48 12.59
C GLU A 163 -2.97 14.62 12.70
N VAL A 164 -3.02 13.53 13.46
CA VAL A 164 -1.88 12.61 13.60
C VAL A 164 -1.53 11.98 12.25
N ALA A 165 -2.55 11.62 11.45
CA ALA A 165 -2.34 11.07 10.12
C ALA A 165 -1.58 12.04 9.20
N LEU A 166 -1.78 13.35 9.34
CA LEU A 166 -1.13 14.37 8.52
C LEU A 166 0.36 14.53 8.82
N LEU A 167 0.84 14.07 9.98
CA LEU A 167 2.26 14.10 10.33
C LEU A 167 3.08 13.15 9.44
N PHE A 168 2.47 12.07 8.94
CA PHE A 168 3.12 11.05 8.10
C PHE A 168 2.99 11.39 6.61
N GLN A 169 3.67 12.44 6.13
CA GLN A 169 3.48 13.02 4.80
C GLN A 169 3.70 12.06 3.62
N ASN A 170 4.54 11.04 3.78
CA ASN A 170 4.88 10.09 2.72
C ASN A 170 4.20 8.73 2.88
N VAL A 171 3.19 8.65 3.73
CA VAL A 171 2.47 7.42 4.04
C VAL A 171 0.98 7.65 3.78
N PRO A 172 0.26 6.71 3.13
CA PRO A 172 -1.16 6.86 2.80
C PRO A 172 -2.07 6.69 4.04
N THR A 173 -1.79 7.44 5.12
CA THR A 173 -2.55 7.41 6.39
C THR A 173 -3.92 8.09 6.30
N ASN A 174 -4.26 8.70 5.17
CA ASN A 174 -5.58 9.28 4.90
C ASN A 174 -6.65 8.24 4.58
N ALA A 175 -6.27 6.99 4.29
CA ALA A 175 -7.16 5.84 4.14
C ALA A 175 -7.03 4.94 5.37
N ILE A 176 -8.16 4.45 5.91
CA ILE A 176 -8.16 3.50 7.02
C ILE A 176 -8.82 2.18 6.61
N PRO A 177 -8.32 1.05 7.12
CA PRO A 177 -7.18 0.96 8.04
C PRO A 177 -5.84 1.13 7.34
N THR A 178 -4.91 1.77 8.03
CA THR A 178 -3.49 1.79 7.67
C THR A 178 -2.66 1.51 8.90
N THR A 179 -1.70 0.60 8.78
CA THR A 179 -0.80 0.24 9.87
C THR A 179 0.65 0.56 9.47
N LEU A 180 1.37 1.19 10.39
CA LEU A 180 2.81 1.46 10.29
C LEU A 180 3.55 0.62 11.31
N VAL A 181 4.78 0.22 10.99
CA VAL A 181 5.71 -0.35 11.96
C VAL A 181 6.96 0.52 12.01
N ILE A 182 7.30 0.97 13.21
CA ILE A 182 8.47 1.79 13.53
C ILE A 182 9.52 0.91 14.18
N ASP A 183 10.77 0.99 13.72
CA ASP A 183 11.89 0.23 14.27
C ASP A 183 12.41 0.84 15.59
N ARG A 184 13.33 0.15 16.27
CA ARG A 184 13.92 0.60 17.55
C ARG A 184 14.69 1.93 17.44
N ALA A 185 15.12 2.30 16.22
CA ALA A 185 15.77 3.59 15.96
C ALA A 185 14.77 4.72 15.66
N GLY A 186 13.46 4.46 15.82
CA GLY A 186 12.40 5.43 15.59
C GLY A 186 12.11 5.70 14.12
N ARG A 187 12.44 4.77 13.20
CA ARG A 187 12.24 4.94 11.76
C ARG A 187 11.09 4.07 11.26
N VAL A 188 10.31 4.59 10.32
CA VAL A 188 9.25 3.82 9.65
C VAL A 188 9.87 2.69 8.83
N ALA A 189 9.63 1.46 9.25
CA ALA A 189 10.21 0.26 8.67
C ALA A 189 9.23 -0.52 7.78
N SER A 190 7.92 -0.36 7.98
CA SER A 190 6.91 -1.01 7.15
C SER A 190 5.61 -0.20 7.13
N VAL A 191 4.83 -0.33 6.05
CA VAL A 191 3.54 0.34 5.85
C VAL A 191 2.55 -0.62 5.21
N PHE A 192 1.35 -0.70 5.77
CA PHE A 192 0.26 -1.54 5.27
C PHE A 192 -1.02 -0.70 5.11
N PRO A 193 -1.32 -0.17 3.92
CA PRO A 193 -2.53 0.61 3.66
C PRO A 193 -3.73 -0.30 3.32
N ARG A 194 -3.94 -1.33 4.12
CA ARG A 194 -4.99 -2.33 3.96
C ARG A 194 -5.27 -3.03 5.28
N PRO A 195 -6.43 -3.70 5.41
CA PRO A 195 -6.67 -4.57 6.57
C PRO A 195 -5.62 -5.67 6.67
N LEU A 196 -5.18 -5.95 7.88
CA LEU A 196 -4.17 -6.96 8.18
C LEU A 196 -4.77 -8.21 8.81
N ARG A 197 -4.05 -9.32 8.60
CA ARG A 197 -4.18 -10.54 9.39
C ARG A 197 -2.93 -10.72 10.26
N GLU A 198 -3.02 -11.56 11.26
CA GLU A 198 -1.87 -11.93 12.10
C GLU A 198 -0.69 -12.41 11.25
N GLU A 199 -0.92 -13.24 10.24
CA GLU A 199 0.10 -13.77 9.31
C GLU A 199 0.83 -12.69 8.49
N ASP A 200 0.22 -11.51 8.30
CA ASP A 200 0.85 -10.39 7.61
C ASP A 200 1.81 -9.61 8.53
N LEU A 201 1.39 -9.36 9.78
CA LEU A 201 2.07 -8.44 10.68
C LEU A 201 3.07 -9.13 11.61
N LEU A 202 2.74 -10.31 12.14
CA LEU A 202 3.57 -11.01 13.13
C LEU A 202 5.01 -11.24 12.64
N PRO A 203 5.27 -11.71 11.40
CA PRO A 203 6.64 -11.88 10.92
C PRO A 203 7.43 -10.58 10.87
N VAL A 204 6.78 -9.48 10.48
CA VAL A 204 7.40 -8.16 10.36
C VAL A 204 7.84 -7.62 11.72
N VAL A 205 6.94 -7.63 12.71
CA VAL A 205 7.26 -7.11 14.05
C VAL A 205 8.28 -7.99 14.76
N THR A 206 8.24 -9.31 14.54
CA THR A 206 9.21 -10.24 15.09
C THR A 206 10.61 -9.99 14.53
N ALA A 207 10.74 -9.87 13.22
CA ALA A 207 12.02 -9.57 12.56
C ALA A 207 12.60 -8.24 13.06
N LEU A 208 11.78 -7.17 13.16
CA LEU A 208 12.22 -5.88 13.68
C LEU A 208 12.57 -5.91 15.17
N ALA A 209 11.90 -6.73 15.96
CA ALA A 209 12.25 -6.92 17.37
C ALA A 209 13.58 -7.65 17.58
N GLU A 210 14.01 -8.46 16.62
CA GLU A 210 15.29 -9.17 16.62
C GLU A 210 16.45 -8.33 16.03
N GLU A 211 16.14 -7.25 15.28
CA GLU A 211 17.16 -6.34 14.77
C GLU A 211 17.91 -5.66 15.92
N ALA A 212 19.23 -5.52 15.78
CA ALA A 212 20.03 -4.71 16.70
C ALA A 212 19.61 -3.24 16.60
N ALA A 213 19.55 -2.53 17.74
CA ALA A 213 19.22 -1.11 17.81
C ALA A 213 20.31 -0.22 17.20
#